data_7c1dcef750f25a9ffef0ca8f2e83c03b
#
_entry.id   7c1dcef750f25a9ffef0ca8f2e83c03b
#
_cell.length_a   1.000
_cell.length_b   1.000
_cell.length_c   1.000
_cell.angle_alpha   90.00
_cell.angle_beta   90.00
_cell.angle_gamma   90.00
#
_symmetry.space_group_name_H-M   'P 1'
#
loop_
_entity.id
_entity.type
_entity.pdbx_description
1 polymer ?
#
loop_
_entity_poly.entity_id
_entity_poly.type
_entity_poly.pdbx_seq_one_letter_code
_entity_poly.pdbx_strand_id
1 'polypeptide(L)'
;AVLPGGFAISARKTYGHLSDGMICSALELGLGEDHDGIIVLAAAGDDEAVKKLPGVGCDVLPYLGIGGETLEINITPDRGYCFSMRGVAREYHHSTGAAFTDRGLPESRQNFLDPGETADSIPSGTENGFAVEVRDGSPIHGNVGCDRFVTRIVRGIDPKAESPKWLRDRLTAAGMRPISLAVDATNYVMLDLGQPLHAYDLDKMRGPIVVRRARAGERHTTLDDVERTLDPEDLLITDDAAERVLGIAGVMGGADTEITDKTVNVLIEAAHFDPVSIARSARRHKLASEASKRFERGADPELPPVAAQNVVDLLVKYGGGTAGDEVFDLRNFPAPEAQDFRLSEVERLTGLDLSDERIIDVLREIGCEVEVPEDGASGASGESNADRPAPAGNGSGDVEETENGALESGEKTVRVTPPTWRPDLIGPAHFVEEIARLVGYDEIPVRLPRANV
;
A
#
# COMPACT_ATOMS: atom_id res chain seq x y z
N ALA A 1 35.35 14.73 -13.35
CA ALA A 1 34.00 14.21 -12.98
C ALA A 1 33.75 12.83 -13.59
N VAL A 2 32.90 12.05 -12.99
CA VAL A 2 32.48 10.76 -13.51
C VAL A 2 30.95 10.83 -13.72
N LEU A 3 30.50 10.54 -14.93
CA LEU A 3 29.07 10.49 -15.27
C LEU A 3 28.42 9.16 -14.84
N PRO A 4 27.10 9.10 -14.73
CA PRO A 4 26.36 7.85 -14.62
C PRO A 4 26.84 6.85 -15.70
N GLY A 5 27.01 5.57 -15.33
CA GLY A 5 27.63 4.58 -16.23
C GLY A 5 29.15 4.52 -16.20
N GLY A 6 29.80 5.31 -15.33
CA GLY A 6 31.25 5.22 -15.09
C GLY A 6 32.14 5.97 -16.09
N PHE A 7 31.56 6.80 -16.98
CA PHE A 7 32.34 7.57 -17.93
C PHE A 7 33.07 8.73 -17.23
N ALA A 8 34.41 8.68 -17.25
CA ALA A 8 35.26 9.69 -16.64
C ALA A 8 35.53 10.86 -17.59
N ILE A 9 35.19 12.06 -17.18
CA ILE A 9 35.50 13.29 -17.90
C ILE A 9 36.88 13.79 -17.43
N SER A 10 37.80 13.97 -18.37
CA SER A 10 39.12 14.51 -18.15
C SER A 10 39.40 15.74 -19.02
N ALA A 11 40.26 16.63 -18.56
CA ALA A 11 40.69 17.79 -19.32
C ALA A 11 41.33 17.38 -20.64
N ARG A 12 40.89 17.99 -21.74
CA ARG A 12 41.47 17.75 -23.07
C ARG A 12 41.56 19.04 -23.89
N LYS A 13 42.50 19.08 -24.83
CA LYS A 13 42.65 20.21 -25.74
C LYS A 13 41.71 20.06 -26.91
N THR A 14 40.79 21.03 -27.11
CA THR A 14 39.81 21.05 -28.20
C THR A 14 39.89 22.41 -28.90
N TYR A 15 40.04 22.41 -30.22
CA TYR A 15 40.21 23.63 -31.02
C TYR A 15 41.28 24.60 -30.50
N GLY A 16 42.37 24.10 -29.93
CA GLY A 16 43.46 24.91 -29.41
C GLY A 16 43.28 25.41 -27.95
N HIS A 17 42.12 25.21 -27.36
CA HIS A 17 41.79 25.58 -25.99
C HIS A 17 41.69 24.35 -25.08
N LEU A 18 42.08 24.50 -23.82
CA LEU A 18 41.90 23.46 -22.81
C LEU A 18 40.44 23.45 -22.37
N SER A 19 39.75 22.34 -22.60
CA SER A 19 38.42 22.07 -22.06
C SER A 19 38.57 21.19 -20.82
N ASP A 20 38.21 21.69 -19.65
CA ASP A 20 38.28 20.98 -18.36
C ASP A 20 36.93 20.52 -17.84
N GLY A 21 35.95 20.48 -18.72
CA GLY A 21 34.60 20.06 -18.40
C GLY A 21 33.80 19.68 -19.64
N MET A 22 32.58 19.21 -19.41
CA MET A 22 31.62 18.89 -20.45
C MET A 22 30.24 19.46 -20.05
N ILE A 23 29.57 20.09 -21.01
CA ILE A 23 28.15 20.43 -20.85
C ILE A 23 27.36 19.20 -21.20
N CYS A 24 26.49 18.78 -20.29
CA CYS A 24 25.79 17.50 -20.36
C CYS A 24 24.32 17.66 -20.75
N SER A 25 23.79 16.65 -21.45
CA SER A 25 22.35 16.44 -21.66
C SER A 25 21.70 15.80 -20.43
N ALA A 26 20.38 15.70 -20.42
CA ALA A 26 19.64 15.00 -19.36
C ALA A 26 20.02 13.52 -19.28
N LEU A 27 20.20 12.85 -20.43
CA LEU A 27 20.61 11.45 -20.51
C LEU A 27 22.00 11.22 -19.86
N GLU A 28 22.96 12.10 -20.17
CA GLU A 28 24.33 11.97 -19.64
C GLU A 28 24.39 12.15 -18.13
N LEU A 29 23.46 12.92 -17.56
CA LEU A 29 23.34 13.09 -16.10
C LEU A 29 22.39 12.07 -15.44
N GLY A 30 21.79 11.18 -16.21
CA GLY A 30 20.83 10.19 -15.69
C GLY A 30 19.47 10.79 -15.26
N LEU A 31 19.10 11.96 -15.82
CA LEU A 31 17.88 12.69 -15.48
C LEU A 31 16.70 12.37 -16.42
N GLY A 32 16.94 11.64 -17.48
CA GLY A 32 15.93 11.28 -18.48
C GLY A 32 16.55 10.72 -19.74
N GLU A 33 15.74 10.46 -20.77
CA GLU A 33 16.16 9.87 -22.05
C GLU A 33 16.56 10.94 -23.11
N ASP A 34 16.36 12.23 -22.81
CA ASP A 34 16.67 13.30 -23.74
C ASP A 34 18.18 13.49 -23.87
N HIS A 35 18.68 13.26 -25.11
CA HIS A 35 20.09 13.40 -25.49
C HIS A 35 20.31 14.50 -26.54
N ASP A 36 19.23 15.20 -26.98
CA ASP A 36 19.28 16.20 -28.04
C ASP A 36 19.66 17.58 -27.49
N GLY A 37 20.91 17.72 -27.06
CA GLY A 37 21.42 19.02 -26.68
C GLY A 37 21.92 19.10 -25.23
N ILE A 38 21.72 20.27 -24.61
CA ILE A 38 22.16 20.57 -23.24
C ILE A 38 20.96 20.92 -22.37
N ILE A 39 21.09 20.73 -21.07
CA ILE A 39 20.03 21.14 -20.15
C ILE A 39 19.95 22.67 -20.10
N VAL A 40 18.80 23.19 -20.51
CA VAL A 40 18.48 24.62 -20.42
C VAL A 40 17.72 24.86 -19.12
N LEU A 41 18.34 25.56 -18.15
CA LEU A 41 17.76 25.78 -16.83
C LEU A 41 16.65 26.84 -16.82
N ALA A 42 16.66 27.80 -17.76
CA ALA A 42 15.61 28.78 -17.95
C ALA A 42 15.53 29.17 -19.42
N ALA A 43 14.34 29.39 -19.94
CA ALA A 43 14.14 29.87 -21.30
C ALA A 43 14.65 31.31 -21.47
N ALA A 44 15.09 31.66 -22.66
CA ALA A 44 15.50 33.02 -22.98
C ALA A 44 14.27 33.96 -22.85
N GLY A 45 14.39 34.98 -22.00
CA GLY A 45 13.32 35.96 -21.74
C GLY A 45 12.42 35.62 -20.56
N ASP A 46 12.65 34.51 -19.86
CA ASP A 46 11.98 34.19 -18.59
C ASP A 46 12.78 34.74 -17.40
N ASP A 47 12.65 36.05 -17.17
CA ASP A 47 13.37 36.74 -16.09
C ASP A 47 13.02 36.22 -14.69
N GLU A 48 11.83 35.67 -14.49
CA GLU A 48 11.41 35.10 -13.20
C GLU A 48 12.05 33.73 -12.94
N ALA A 49 12.16 32.89 -13.94
CA ALA A 49 12.91 31.64 -13.85
C ALA A 49 14.41 31.90 -13.61
N VAL A 50 14.98 32.87 -14.36
CA VAL A 50 16.39 33.24 -14.22
C VAL A 50 16.72 33.72 -12.80
N LYS A 51 15.84 34.48 -12.14
CA LYS A 51 16.03 34.93 -10.74
C LYS A 51 16.11 33.80 -9.72
N LYS A 52 15.53 32.66 -10.03
CA LYS A 52 15.52 31.46 -9.16
C LYS A 52 16.74 30.55 -9.39
N LEU A 53 17.54 30.81 -10.43
CA LEU A 53 18.70 30.00 -10.72
C LEU A 53 19.83 30.23 -9.69
N PRO A 54 20.63 29.20 -9.39
CA PRO A 54 21.87 29.38 -8.68
C PRO A 54 22.82 30.31 -9.50
N GLY A 55 23.62 31.10 -8.83
CA GLY A 55 24.57 31.97 -9.50
C GLY A 55 25.54 31.21 -10.41
N VAL A 56 26.05 31.87 -11.44
CA VAL A 56 27.03 31.27 -12.34
C VAL A 56 28.26 30.81 -11.57
N GLY A 57 28.62 29.52 -11.75
CA GLY A 57 29.75 28.89 -11.04
C GLY A 57 29.33 28.20 -9.73
N CYS A 58 28.08 28.27 -9.33
CA CYS A 58 27.57 27.50 -8.21
C CYS A 58 27.30 26.04 -8.60
N ASP A 59 27.27 25.17 -7.59
CA ASP A 59 26.83 23.79 -7.77
C ASP A 59 25.35 23.74 -8.18
N VAL A 60 25.08 23.12 -9.31
CA VAL A 60 23.74 23.01 -9.87
C VAL A 60 23.04 21.68 -9.47
N LEU A 61 23.77 20.73 -8.91
CA LEU A 61 23.25 19.41 -8.57
C LEU A 61 22.02 19.48 -7.63
N PRO A 62 22.06 20.28 -6.53
CA PRO A 62 20.88 20.41 -5.67
C PRO A 62 19.69 21.06 -6.38
N TYR A 63 19.94 22.01 -7.30
CA TYR A 63 18.89 22.65 -8.08
C TYR A 63 18.20 21.68 -9.06
N LEU A 64 18.97 20.76 -9.63
CA LEU A 64 18.47 19.69 -10.51
C LEU A 64 17.86 18.50 -9.72
N GLY A 65 17.93 18.53 -8.39
CA GLY A 65 17.49 17.42 -7.55
C GLY A 65 18.39 16.19 -7.63
N ILE A 66 19.65 16.37 -8.06
CA ILE A 66 20.67 15.32 -8.13
C ILE A 66 21.42 15.25 -6.81
N GLY A 67 21.81 14.05 -6.40
CA GLY A 67 22.61 13.84 -5.18
C GLY A 67 21.75 13.53 -3.93
N GLY A 68 20.46 13.31 -4.10
CA GLY A 68 19.64 12.69 -3.05
C GLY A 68 20.07 11.25 -2.80
N GLU A 69 20.01 10.82 -1.55
CA GLU A 69 20.18 9.41 -1.20
C GLU A 69 18.82 8.71 -1.22
N THR A 70 18.75 7.54 -1.85
CA THR A 70 17.57 6.68 -1.84
C THR A 70 17.93 5.40 -1.10
N LEU A 71 17.11 5.05 -0.10
CA LEU A 71 17.26 3.79 0.62
C LEU A 71 16.34 2.75 -0.03
N GLU A 72 16.91 1.62 -0.42
CA GLU A 72 16.14 0.44 -0.80
C GLU A 72 15.85 -0.39 0.45
N ILE A 73 14.55 -0.58 0.75
CA ILE A 73 14.11 -1.33 1.92
C ILE A 73 13.49 -2.65 1.44
N ASN A 74 14.07 -3.76 1.88
CA ASN A 74 13.47 -5.07 1.65
C ASN A 74 12.38 -5.34 2.66
N ILE A 75 11.15 -5.50 2.18
CA ILE A 75 9.97 -5.72 3.01
C ILE A 75 9.70 -7.23 3.11
N THR A 76 9.66 -7.75 4.33
CA THR A 76 9.30 -9.15 4.61
C THR A 76 7.81 -9.43 4.33
N PRO A 77 7.43 -10.69 4.07
CA PRO A 77 6.05 -11.04 3.71
C PRO A 77 4.98 -10.61 4.71
N ASP A 78 5.31 -10.61 5.98
CA ASP A 78 4.44 -10.27 7.11
C ASP A 78 4.28 -8.75 7.35
N ARG A 79 5.08 -7.94 6.66
CA ARG A 79 5.08 -6.46 6.80
C ARG A 79 4.49 -5.77 5.56
N GLY A 80 3.40 -6.30 5.01
CA GLY A 80 2.78 -5.76 3.78
C GLY A 80 2.46 -4.27 3.85
N TYR A 81 2.04 -3.74 5.00
CA TYR A 81 1.78 -2.32 5.21
C TYR A 81 3.02 -1.42 5.03
N CYS A 82 4.24 -1.97 5.16
CA CYS A 82 5.49 -1.24 4.94
C CYS A 82 5.81 -0.99 3.46
N PHE A 83 5.02 -1.50 2.51
CA PHE A 83 5.08 -1.05 1.12
C PHE A 83 4.50 0.37 0.92
N SER A 84 4.67 1.23 1.94
CA SER A 84 4.21 2.62 1.96
C SER A 84 5.05 3.49 2.87
N MET A 85 5.06 4.80 2.61
CA MET A 85 5.67 5.77 3.52
C MET A 85 4.96 5.77 4.88
N ARG A 86 3.63 5.58 4.91
CA ARG A 86 2.83 5.41 6.14
C ARG A 86 3.38 4.28 7.02
N GLY A 87 3.62 3.11 6.43
CA GLY A 87 4.11 1.94 7.16
C GLY A 87 5.55 2.10 7.62
N VAL A 88 6.44 2.61 6.76
CA VAL A 88 7.84 2.89 7.14
C VAL A 88 7.92 3.93 8.26
N ALA A 89 7.10 4.99 8.20
CA ALA A 89 7.06 6.01 9.25
C ALA A 89 6.57 5.43 10.60
N ARG A 90 5.62 4.49 10.58
CA ARG A 90 5.16 3.77 11.78
C ARG A 90 6.30 2.94 12.37
N GLU A 91 7.03 2.17 11.56
CA GLU A 91 8.17 1.39 12.03
C GLU A 91 9.31 2.27 12.55
N TYR A 92 9.53 3.44 11.92
CA TYR A 92 10.47 4.42 12.43
C TYR A 92 10.05 4.98 13.80
N HIS A 93 8.75 5.24 13.99
CA HIS A 93 8.19 5.61 15.31
C HIS A 93 8.46 4.52 16.35
N HIS A 94 8.12 3.27 16.05
CA HIS A 94 8.33 2.15 16.97
C HIS A 94 9.80 1.98 17.39
N SER A 95 10.72 2.19 16.46
CA SER A 95 12.16 1.97 16.72
C SER A 95 12.86 3.16 17.39
N THR A 96 12.35 4.38 17.24
CA THR A 96 13.03 5.61 17.69
C THR A 96 12.26 6.43 18.71
N GLY A 97 10.96 6.16 18.91
CA GLY A 97 10.06 7.00 19.69
C GLY A 97 9.73 8.35 19.04
N ALA A 98 10.09 8.57 17.78
CA ALA A 98 9.74 9.78 17.05
C ALA A 98 8.22 9.95 16.95
N ALA A 99 7.73 11.20 16.99
CA ALA A 99 6.30 11.45 16.86
C ALA A 99 5.75 10.94 15.51
N PHE A 100 4.62 10.24 15.57
CA PHE A 100 3.92 9.71 14.40
C PHE A 100 2.44 10.07 14.45
N THR A 101 1.92 10.54 13.34
CA THR A 101 0.48 10.76 13.14
C THR A 101 0.05 9.94 11.93
N ASP A 102 -0.88 9.01 12.14
CA ASP A 102 -1.37 8.15 11.07
C ASP A 102 -2.36 8.89 10.17
N ARG A 103 -1.89 9.39 9.04
CA ARG A 103 -2.72 10.11 8.05
C ARG A 103 -3.67 9.20 7.26
N GLY A 104 -3.55 7.89 7.43
CA GLY A 104 -4.45 6.90 6.84
C GLY A 104 -5.75 6.70 7.64
N LEU A 105 -5.86 7.27 8.85
CA LEU A 105 -7.08 7.22 9.63
C LEU A 105 -7.95 8.45 9.32
N PRO A 106 -9.28 8.29 9.17
CA PRO A 106 -10.17 9.41 8.87
C PRO A 106 -10.10 10.55 9.88
N GLU A 107 -10.01 10.23 11.18
CA GLU A 107 -9.98 11.18 12.30
C GLU A 107 -8.67 11.96 12.42
N SER A 108 -7.58 11.41 11.91
CA SER A 108 -6.26 12.07 11.92
C SER A 108 -5.80 12.50 10.54
N ARG A 109 -6.69 12.42 9.54
CA ARG A 109 -6.40 12.90 8.19
C ARG A 109 -6.08 14.39 8.22
N GLN A 110 -4.91 14.74 7.76
CA GLN A 110 -4.47 16.11 7.59
C GLN A 110 -4.57 16.53 6.12
N ASN A 111 -4.76 17.81 5.88
CA ASN A 111 -4.58 18.34 4.53
C ASN A 111 -3.09 18.26 4.17
N PHE A 112 -2.70 17.19 3.48
CA PHE A 112 -1.30 16.97 3.12
C PHE A 112 -0.81 17.91 2.01
N LEU A 113 -1.72 18.58 1.32
CA LEU A 113 -1.40 19.55 0.26
C LEU A 113 -1.14 20.95 0.82
N ASP A 114 -1.78 21.29 1.94
CA ASP A 114 -1.67 22.56 2.63
C ASP A 114 -1.49 22.31 4.13
N PRO A 115 -0.25 21.98 4.56
CA PRO A 115 0.03 21.70 5.97
C PRO A 115 -0.34 22.89 6.86
N GLY A 116 -1.19 22.65 7.84
CA GLY A 116 -1.74 23.69 8.74
C GLY A 116 -3.20 24.02 8.49
N GLU A 117 -3.78 23.60 7.38
CA GLU A 117 -5.22 23.66 7.13
C GLU A 117 -5.89 22.35 7.58
N THR A 118 -7.14 22.47 8.03
CA THR A 118 -7.96 21.29 8.35
C THR A 118 -8.33 20.59 7.04
N ALA A 119 -8.16 19.29 6.99
CA ALA A 119 -8.65 18.49 5.87
C ALA A 119 -10.18 18.49 5.86
N ASP A 120 -10.78 18.56 4.67
CA ASP A 120 -12.21 18.36 4.52
C ASP A 120 -12.61 16.97 5.03
N SER A 121 -13.82 16.87 5.60
CA SER A 121 -14.36 15.57 6.00
C SER A 121 -14.51 14.67 4.78
N ILE A 122 -14.18 13.39 4.96
CA ILE A 122 -14.44 12.40 3.91
C ILE A 122 -15.95 12.20 3.84
N PRO A 123 -16.60 12.42 2.69
CA PRO A 123 -18.02 12.14 2.56
C PRO A 123 -18.26 10.64 2.84
N SER A 124 -19.24 10.34 3.69
CA SER A 124 -19.70 8.97 3.90
C SER A 124 -20.35 8.43 2.64
N GLY A 125 -20.22 7.12 2.40
CA GLY A 125 -20.80 6.44 1.25
C GLY A 125 -22.29 6.79 1.09
N THR A 126 -22.67 7.16 -0.13
CA THR A 126 -24.01 7.59 -0.49
C THR A 126 -24.55 6.73 -1.62
N GLU A 127 -25.88 6.63 -1.74
CA GLU A 127 -26.52 5.95 -2.87
C GLU A 127 -26.25 6.67 -4.22
N ASN A 128 -25.70 7.88 -4.18
CA ASN A 128 -25.45 8.72 -5.36
C ASN A 128 -24.09 8.46 -6.03
N GLY A 129 -23.22 7.61 -5.46
CA GLY A 129 -21.93 7.26 -6.05
C GLY A 129 -22.06 6.38 -7.29
N PHE A 130 -20.96 6.20 -8.00
CA PHE A 130 -20.90 5.26 -9.12
C PHE A 130 -21.00 3.82 -8.57
N ALA A 131 -22.13 3.17 -8.80
CA ALA A 131 -22.48 1.92 -8.14
C ALA A 131 -21.54 0.77 -8.50
N VAL A 132 -21.27 -0.08 -7.51
CA VAL A 132 -20.48 -1.31 -7.65
C VAL A 132 -21.26 -2.50 -7.11
N GLU A 133 -21.20 -3.60 -7.81
CA GLU A 133 -21.77 -4.88 -7.40
C GLU A 133 -20.67 -5.95 -7.39
N VAL A 134 -20.63 -6.80 -6.36
CA VAL A 134 -19.72 -7.94 -6.29
C VAL A 134 -20.51 -9.24 -6.51
N ARG A 135 -20.15 -9.97 -7.58
CA ARG A 135 -20.75 -11.25 -7.98
C ARG A 135 -19.67 -12.34 -7.99
N ASP A 136 -19.11 -12.65 -6.84
CA ASP A 136 -18.12 -13.73 -6.72
C ASP A 136 -18.83 -15.05 -6.39
N GLY A 137 -19.16 -15.81 -7.42
CA GLY A 137 -19.81 -17.12 -7.28
C GLY A 137 -18.84 -18.28 -6.96
N SER A 138 -17.54 -18.03 -6.91
CA SER A 138 -16.52 -19.05 -6.68
C SER A 138 -15.36 -18.50 -5.82
N PRO A 139 -15.66 -18.15 -4.54
CA PRO A 139 -14.64 -17.61 -3.64
C PRO A 139 -13.51 -18.62 -3.42
N ILE A 140 -12.26 -18.14 -3.43
CA ILE A 140 -11.10 -18.97 -3.19
C ILE A 140 -10.94 -19.18 -1.68
N HIS A 141 -10.87 -20.43 -1.24
CA HIS A 141 -10.82 -20.81 0.18
C HIS A 141 -11.98 -20.23 1.02
N GLY A 142 -13.11 -19.91 0.39
CA GLY A 142 -14.25 -19.30 1.06
C GLY A 142 -14.18 -17.77 1.17
N ASN A 143 -13.09 -17.14 0.75
CA ASN A 143 -12.90 -15.69 0.80
C ASN A 143 -13.47 -15.05 -0.47
N VAL A 144 -14.35 -14.07 -0.29
CA VAL A 144 -14.85 -13.24 -1.39
C VAL A 144 -13.68 -12.44 -1.98
N GLY A 145 -13.56 -12.41 -3.29
CA GLY A 145 -12.41 -11.80 -3.97
C GLY A 145 -12.33 -10.28 -3.82
N CYS A 146 -13.44 -9.61 -3.53
CA CYS A 146 -13.51 -8.19 -3.25
C CYS A 146 -14.52 -7.93 -2.13
N ASP A 147 -14.08 -7.37 -1.02
CA ASP A 147 -14.89 -7.11 0.17
C ASP A 147 -15.02 -5.64 0.53
N ARG A 148 -14.23 -4.75 -0.10
CA ARG A 148 -14.44 -3.30 -0.10
C ARG A 148 -14.18 -2.71 -1.47
N PHE A 149 -15.04 -1.73 -1.86
CA PHE A 149 -14.86 -0.99 -3.09
C PHE A 149 -15.42 0.43 -2.93
N VAL A 150 -14.57 1.42 -3.07
CA VAL A 150 -14.92 2.83 -2.98
C VAL A 150 -14.77 3.46 -4.34
N THR A 151 -15.78 4.23 -4.76
CA THR A 151 -15.69 5.07 -5.96
C THR A 151 -15.86 6.55 -5.61
N ARG A 152 -15.08 7.39 -6.29
CA ARG A 152 -15.21 8.85 -6.25
C ARG A 152 -15.16 9.41 -7.67
N ILE A 153 -15.85 10.53 -7.89
CA ILE A 153 -15.89 11.19 -9.20
C ILE A 153 -15.29 12.59 -9.09
N VAL A 154 -14.40 12.93 -10.03
CA VAL A 154 -13.91 14.30 -10.25
C VAL A 154 -14.22 14.69 -11.68
N ARG A 155 -14.90 15.82 -11.87
CA ARG A 155 -15.31 16.32 -13.19
C ARG A 155 -14.57 17.59 -13.57
N GLY A 156 -14.38 17.77 -14.87
CA GLY A 156 -13.84 19.00 -15.42
C GLY A 156 -12.35 19.22 -15.13
N ILE A 157 -11.55 18.15 -14.99
CA ILE A 157 -10.10 18.33 -14.89
C ILE A 157 -9.53 18.84 -16.21
N ASP A 158 -8.48 19.64 -16.15
CA ASP A 158 -7.69 19.96 -17.33
C ASP A 158 -6.85 18.70 -17.71
N PRO A 159 -7.12 18.06 -18.86
CA PRO A 159 -6.40 16.86 -19.27
C PRO A 159 -4.92 17.11 -19.59
N LYS A 160 -4.51 18.36 -19.71
CA LYS A 160 -3.13 18.78 -19.94
C LYS A 160 -2.45 19.30 -18.69
N ALA A 161 -3.14 19.27 -17.54
CA ALA A 161 -2.55 19.67 -16.28
C ALA A 161 -1.33 18.78 -15.96
N GLU A 162 -0.19 19.42 -15.73
CA GLU A 162 1.03 18.72 -15.33
C GLU A 162 1.01 18.42 -13.83
N SER A 163 1.52 17.26 -13.48
CA SER A 163 1.80 16.95 -12.08
C SER A 163 2.80 17.98 -11.51
N PRO A 164 2.57 18.48 -10.29
CA PRO A 164 3.50 19.42 -9.69
C PRO A 164 4.89 18.81 -9.52
N LYS A 165 5.93 19.64 -9.59
CA LYS A 165 7.34 19.17 -9.56
C LYS A 165 7.62 18.26 -8.37
N TRP A 166 7.14 18.60 -7.17
CA TRP A 166 7.38 17.81 -5.97
C TRP A 166 6.82 16.38 -6.08
N LEU A 167 5.68 16.20 -6.74
CA LEU A 167 5.04 14.90 -6.94
C LEU A 167 5.83 14.08 -7.95
N ARG A 168 6.22 14.68 -9.08
CA ARG A 168 7.07 14.04 -10.09
C ARG A 168 8.42 13.61 -9.51
N ASP A 169 9.05 14.47 -8.72
CA ASP A 169 10.34 14.17 -8.08
C ASP A 169 10.23 12.97 -7.13
N ARG A 170 9.15 12.87 -6.34
CA ARG A 170 8.92 11.75 -5.42
C ARG A 170 8.66 10.44 -6.14
N LEU A 171 7.85 10.48 -7.21
CA LEU A 171 7.62 9.29 -8.05
C LEU A 171 8.93 8.81 -8.68
N THR A 172 9.70 9.72 -9.25
CA THR A 172 11.00 9.41 -9.87
C THR A 172 11.99 8.83 -8.85
N ALA A 173 12.07 9.41 -7.64
CA ALA A 173 12.90 8.90 -6.56
C ALA A 173 12.49 7.48 -6.11
N ALA A 174 11.20 7.15 -6.22
CA ALA A 174 10.67 5.80 -5.97
C ALA A 174 10.77 4.84 -7.18
N GLY A 175 11.44 5.25 -8.27
CA GLY A 175 11.61 4.45 -9.48
C GLY A 175 10.38 4.40 -10.40
N MET A 176 9.40 5.27 -10.20
CA MET A 176 8.19 5.35 -11.03
C MET A 176 8.31 6.51 -12.02
N ARG A 177 7.95 6.27 -13.28
CA ARG A 177 7.92 7.32 -14.31
C ARG A 177 6.60 8.12 -14.21
N PRO A 178 6.66 9.46 -14.06
CA PRO A 178 5.47 10.31 -14.20
C PRO A 178 4.84 10.18 -15.60
N ILE A 179 3.50 10.15 -15.66
CA ILE A 179 2.74 9.93 -16.91
C ILE A 179 1.76 11.08 -17.15
N SER A 180 0.79 11.26 -16.25
CA SER A 180 -0.23 12.30 -16.27
C SER A 180 -0.71 12.57 -14.86
N LEU A 181 -1.29 13.74 -14.59
CA LEU A 181 -1.72 14.13 -13.25
C LEU A 181 -2.61 13.06 -12.58
N ALA A 182 -3.57 12.48 -13.32
CA ALA A 182 -4.48 11.49 -12.74
C ALA A 182 -3.75 10.17 -12.36
N VAL A 183 -2.88 9.68 -13.24
CA VAL A 183 -2.09 8.47 -12.98
C VAL A 183 -1.04 8.71 -11.89
N ASP A 184 -0.39 9.86 -11.93
CA ASP A 184 0.63 10.23 -10.95
C ASP A 184 0.03 10.40 -9.55
N ALA A 185 -1.18 10.96 -9.45
CA ALA A 185 -1.91 11.10 -8.19
C ALA A 185 -2.22 9.73 -7.57
N THR A 186 -2.73 8.77 -8.36
CA THR A 186 -3.00 7.40 -7.87
C THR A 186 -1.72 6.69 -7.44
N ASN A 187 -0.65 6.79 -8.23
CA ASN A 187 0.66 6.22 -7.91
C ASN A 187 1.27 6.83 -6.65
N TYR A 188 1.19 8.16 -6.50
CA TYR A 188 1.70 8.85 -5.32
C TYR A 188 0.97 8.40 -4.04
N VAL A 189 -0.36 8.36 -4.06
CA VAL A 189 -1.15 7.94 -2.90
C VAL A 189 -0.89 6.47 -2.56
N MET A 190 -0.70 5.62 -3.56
CA MET A 190 -0.29 4.23 -3.34
C MET A 190 1.06 4.14 -2.62
N LEU A 191 2.06 4.93 -3.01
CA LEU A 191 3.37 4.96 -2.33
C LEU A 191 3.27 5.58 -0.93
N ASP A 192 2.47 6.61 -0.76
CA ASP A 192 2.33 7.33 0.51
C ASP A 192 1.57 6.49 1.55
N LEU A 193 0.41 5.96 1.18
CA LEU A 193 -0.51 5.27 2.11
C LEU A 193 -0.48 3.74 2.04
N GLY A 194 -0.05 3.16 0.91
CA GLY A 194 -0.07 1.71 0.71
C GLY A 194 -1.35 1.18 0.05
N GLN A 195 -2.27 2.05 -0.36
CA GLN A 195 -3.50 1.70 -1.05
C GLN A 195 -3.31 1.84 -2.57
N PRO A 196 -3.31 0.75 -3.35
CA PRO A 196 -3.39 0.87 -4.80
C PRO A 196 -4.75 1.42 -5.23
N LEU A 197 -4.71 2.34 -6.19
CA LEU A 197 -5.92 2.94 -6.77
C LEU A 197 -5.87 2.83 -8.30
N HIS A 198 -7.05 2.92 -8.91
CA HIS A 198 -7.17 3.04 -10.35
C HIS A 198 -8.01 4.26 -10.73
N ALA A 199 -7.75 4.81 -11.91
CA ALA A 199 -8.50 5.93 -12.47
C ALA A 199 -9.01 5.56 -13.85
N TYR A 200 -10.32 5.70 -14.05
CA TYR A 200 -11.00 5.47 -15.32
C TYR A 200 -11.44 6.78 -15.97
N ASP A 201 -11.47 6.81 -17.28
CA ASP A 201 -12.21 7.82 -18.02
C ASP A 201 -13.71 7.58 -17.83
N LEU A 202 -14.35 8.43 -17.01
CA LEU A 202 -15.75 8.27 -16.63
C LEU A 202 -16.68 8.28 -17.85
N ASP A 203 -16.35 9.06 -18.89
CA ASP A 203 -17.17 9.18 -20.09
C ASP A 203 -17.15 7.91 -20.95
N LYS A 204 -16.20 7.01 -20.71
CA LYS A 204 -16.12 5.69 -21.35
C LYS A 204 -16.83 4.59 -20.56
N MET A 205 -17.24 4.84 -19.31
CA MET A 205 -17.90 3.84 -18.46
C MET A 205 -19.33 3.56 -18.91
N ARG A 206 -19.78 2.32 -18.76
CA ARG A 206 -21.09 1.84 -19.22
C ARG A 206 -21.88 1.17 -18.10
N GLY A 207 -22.58 1.96 -17.30
CA GLY A 207 -23.34 1.47 -16.16
C GLY A 207 -22.48 1.14 -14.95
N PRO A 208 -23.02 0.42 -13.96
CA PRO A 208 -22.32 0.11 -12.74
C PRO A 208 -21.13 -0.82 -12.98
N ILE A 209 -20.10 -0.72 -12.11
CA ILE A 209 -19.03 -1.72 -12.04
C ILE A 209 -19.59 -3.03 -11.48
N VAL A 210 -19.18 -4.14 -12.08
CA VAL A 210 -19.47 -5.49 -11.56
C VAL A 210 -18.15 -6.23 -11.39
N VAL A 211 -17.82 -6.57 -10.15
CA VAL A 211 -16.67 -7.41 -9.83
C VAL A 211 -17.08 -8.88 -9.87
N ARG A 212 -16.47 -9.67 -10.73
CA ARG A 212 -16.79 -11.10 -10.91
C ARG A 212 -15.58 -11.94 -11.27
N ARG A 213 -15.72 -13.25 -11.19
CA ARG A 213 -14.71 -14.16 -11.75
C ARG A 213 -14.80 -14.21 -13.27
N ALA A 214 -13.66 -14.50 -13.92
CA ALA A 214 -13.60 -14.67 -15.36
C ALA A 214 -14.43 -15.89 -15.82
N ARG A 215 -14.93 -15.81 -17.04
CA ARG A 215 -15.55 -16.96 -17.71
C ARG A 215 -14.46 -17.79 -18.42
N ALA A 216 -14.68 -19.08 -18.53
CA ALA A 216 -13.72 -19.96 -19.20
C ALA A 216 -13.44 -19.50 -20.64
N GLY A 217 -12.17 -19.25 -20.96
CA GLY A 217 -11.72 -18.81 -22.27
C GLY A 217 -11.99 -17.34 -22.59
N GLU A 218 -12.43 -16.54 -21.63
CA GLU A 218 -12.59 -15.10 -21.77
C GLU A 218 -11.24 -14.44 -22.07
N ARG A 219 -11.22 -13.39 -22.88
CA ARG A 219 -10.01 -12.69 -23.29
C ARG A 219 -10.10 -11.21 -22.95
N HIS A 220 -8.97 -10.61 -22.64
CA HIS A 220 -8.87 -9.19 -22.33
C HIS A 220 -7.51 -8.64 -22.75
N THR A 221 -7.50 -7.42 -23.30
CA THR A 221 -6.27 -6.68 -23.59
C THR A 221 -5.98 -5.73 -22.44
N THR A 222 -4.85 -5.93 -21.80
CA THR A 222 -4.38 -5.13 -20.68
C THR A 222 -3.62 -3.88 -21.10
N LEU A 223 -3.32 -2.96 -20.17
CA LEU A 223 -2.63 -1.68 -20.42
C LEU A 223 -1.25 -1.79 -21.09
N ASP A 224 -0.65 -2.98 -21.08
CA ASP A 224 0.61 -3.28 -21.79
C ASP A 224 0.40 -3.79 -23.22
N ASP A 225 -0.79 -3.59 -23.79
CA ASP A 225 -1.21 -4.02 -25.14
C ASP A 225 -1.12 -5.54 -25.38
N VAL A 226 -1.11 -6.34 -24.32
CA VAL A 226 -1.07 -7.80 -24.43
C VAL A 226 -2.47 -8.39 -24.29
N GLU A 227 -2.91 -9.16 -25.31
CA GLU A 227 -4.14 -9.97 -25.20
C GLU A 227 -3.88 -11.20 -24.33
N ARG A 228 -4.64 -11.33 -23.23
CA ARG A 228 -4.55 -12.44 -22.28
C ARG A 228 -5.78 -13.32 -22.32
N THR A 229 -5.57 -14.64 -22.26
CA THR A 229 -6.66 -15.58 -21.96
C THR A 229 -6.78 -15.67 -20.43
N LEU A 230 -7.97 -15.38 -19.95
CA LEU A 230 -8.28 -15.32 -18.53
C LEU A 230 -8.62 -16.71 -17.98
N ASP A 231 -8.32 -16.93 -16.71
CA ASP A 231 -8.64 -18.15 -15.98
C ASP A 231 -9.88 -17.93 -15.09
N PRO A 232 -10.74 -18.93 -14.91
CA PRO A 232 -11.92 -18.79 -14.03
C PRO A 232 -11.64 -18.37 -12.57
N GLU A 233 -10.40 -18.50 -12.10
CA GLU A 233 -10.00 -17.96 -10.80
C GLU A 233 -9.66 -16.47 -10.85
N ASP A 234 -9.45 -15.88 -12.04
CA ASP A 234 -9.13 -14.46 -12.14
C ASP A 234 -10.33 -13.61 -11.74
N LEU A 235 -10.09 -12.66 -10.82
CA LEU A 235 -11.10 -11.69 -10.44
C LEU A 235 -11.02 -10.51 -11.42
N LEU A 236 -12.17 -10.12 -11.96
CA LEU A 236 -12.27 -9.10 -12.99
C LEU A 236 -13.09 -7.92 -12.49
N ILE A 237 -12.70 -6.73 -12.90
CA ILE A 237 -13.52 -5.54 -12.87
C ILE A 237 -14.18 -5.41 -14.23
N THR A 238 -15.50 -5.31 -14.26
CA THR A 238 -16.31 -5.29 -15.48
C THR A 238 -17.37 -4.21 -15.40
N ASP A 239 -17.92 -3.80 -16.54
CA ASP A 239 -19.13 -2.98 -16.66
C ASP A 239 -20.08 -3.52 -17.75
N ASP A 240 -20.99 -2.69 -18.25
CA ASP A 240 -21.95 -3.08 -19.30
C ASP A 240 -22.69 -4.37 -18.94
N ALA A 241 -23.33 -4.38 -17.78
CA ALA A 241 -24.02 -5.54 -17.20
C ALA A 241 -23.11 -6.79 -17.02
N ALA A 242 -21.84 -6.58 -16.71
CA ALA A 242 -20.78 -7.59 -16.54
C ALA A 242 -20.31 -8.26 -17.85
N GLU A 243 -20.54 -7.63 -18.99
CA GLU A 243 -20.09 -8.16 -20.30
C GLU A 243 -18.74 -7.62 -20.73
N ARG A 244 -18.42 -6.34 -20.43
CA ARG A 244 -17.14 -5.74 -20.81
C ARG A 244 -16.13 -5.80 -19.66
N VAL A 245 -14.96 -6.39 -19.90
CA VAL A 245 -13.86 -6.45 -18.93
C VAL A 245 -13.08 -5.13 -18.96
N LEU A 246 -12.91 -4.52 -17.81
CA LEU A 246 -12.15 -3.28 -17.59
C LEU A 246 -10.74 -3.55 -17.08
N GLY A 247 -10.51 -4.71 -16.47
CA GLY A 247 -9.19 -5.10 -15.97
C GLY A 247 -9.22 -6.35 -15.11
N ILE A 248 -8.03 -6.85 -14.82
CA ILE A 248 -7.80 -7.91 -13.83
C ILE A 248 -7.64 -7.21 -12.47
N ALA A 249 -8.59 -7.44 -11.58
CA ALA A 249 -8.69 -6.76 -10.28
C ALA A 249 -7.37 -6.80 -9.50
N GLY A 250 -6.89 -5.64 -9.04
CA GLY A 250 -5.67 -5.52 -8.26
C GLY A 250 -4.36 -5.90 -8.98
N VAL A 251 -4.40 -6.24 -10.26
CA VAL A 251 -3.23 -6.66 -11.06
C VAL A 251 -2.94 -5.68 -12.16
N MET A 252 -3.86 -5.48 -13.12
CA MET A 252 -3.64 -4.57 -14.24
C MET A 252 -4.96 -4.16 -14.89
N GLY A 253 -5.12 -2.86 -15.16
CA GLY A 253 -6.25 -2.30 -15.88
C GLY A 253 -6.25 -2.67 -17.36
N GLY A 254 -7.36 -2.39 -18.05
CA GLY A 254 -7.53 -2.56 -19.49
C GLY A 254 -7.36 -1.27 -20.27
N ALA A 255 -7.01 -1.40 -21.54
CA ALA A 255 -6.74 -0.28 -22.44
C ALA A 255 -7.99 0.57 -22.79
N ASP A 256 -9.20 -0.03 -22.74
CA ASP A 256 -10.42 0.61 -23.25
C ASP A 256 -10.88 1.83 -22.44
N THR A 257 -10.64 1.84 -21.13
CA THR A 257 -11.08 2.87 -20.19
C THR A 257 -9.94 3.69 -19.60
N GLU A 258 -8.77 3.58 -20.19
CA GLU A 258 -7.56 4.30 -19.78
C GLU A 258 -7.76 5.82 -19.84
N ILE A 259 -7.13 6.50 -18.87
CA ILE A 259 -6.97 7.95 -18.85
C ILE A 259 -6.09 8.39 -20.04
N THR A 260 -6.58 9.37 -20.78
CA THR A 260 -5.90 9.93 -21.95
C THR A 260 -5.74 11.45 -21.83
N ASP A 261 -5.04 12.06 -22.80
CA ASP A 261 -4.91 13.51 -22.95
C ASP A 261 -6.23 14.25 -23.29
N LYS A 262 -7.36 13.53 -23.35
CA LYS A 262 -8.72 14.05 -23.58
C LYS A 262 -9.65 13.82 -22.40
N THR A 263 -9.23 13.07 -21.40
CA THR A 263 -10.06 12.72 -20.25
C THR A 263 -10.29 13.92 -19.35
N VAL A 264 -11.53 14.37 -19.23
CA VAL A 264 -11.94 15.51 -18.39
C VAL A 264 -12.74 15.09 -17.15
N ASN A 265 -13.33 13.90 -17.17
CA ASN A 265 -14.10 13.35 -16.06
C ASN A 265 -13.45 12.02 -15.62
N VAL A 266 -13.11 11.93 -14.34
CA VAL A 266 -12.36 10.80 -13.79
C VAL A 266 -13.21 10.08 -12.76
N LEU A 267 -13.31 8.76 -12.90
CA LEU A 267 -13.80 7.86 -11.87
C LEU A 267 -12.59 7.24 -11.15
N ILE A 268 -12.52 7.43 -9.85
CA ILE A 268 -11.46 6.89 -8.98
C ILE A 268 -11.98 5.62 -8.34
N GLU A 269 -11.19 4.56 -8.41
CA GLU A 269 -11.36 3.29 -7.71
C GLU A 269 -10.36 3.17 -6.58
N ALA A 270 -10.85 2.83 -5.39
CA ALA A 270 -10.04 2.33 -4.28
C ALA A 270 -10.72 1.09 -3.70
N ALA A 271 -10.07 -0.06 -3.77
CA ALA A 271 -10.69 -1.33 -3.40
C ALA A 271 -9.79 -2.16 -2.49
N HIS A 272 -10.38 -3.14 -1.82
CA HIS A 272 -9.67 -4.21 -1.14
C HIS A 272 -10.02 -5.55 -1.81
N PHE A 273 -8.98 -6.33 -2.11
CA PHE A 273 -9.08 -7.61 -2.80
C PHE A 273 -8.42 -8.72 -1.99
N ASP A 274 -8.96 -9.94 -2.11
CA ASP A 274 -8.42 -11.13 -1.47
C ASP A 274 -6.96 -11.39 -1.90
N PRO A 275 -6.00 -11.40 -0.96
CA PRO A 275 -4.57 -11.55 -1.26
C PRO A 275 -4.23 -12.80 -2.08
N VAL A 276 -4.92 -13.92 -1.81
CA VAL A 276 -4.68 -15.19 -2.51
C VAL A 276 -5.13 -15.11 -3.96
N SER A 277 -6.30 -14.52 -4.20
CA SER A 277 -6.82 -14.28 -5.55
C SER A 277 -5.85 -13.46 -6.39
N ILE A 278 -5.35 -12.34 -5.82
CA ILE A 278 -4.41 -11.45 -6.53
C ILE A 278 -3.07 -12.14 -6.78
N ALA A 279 -2.52 -12.81 -5.78
CA ALA A 279 -1.25 -13.54 -5.93
C ALA A 279 -1.30 -14.62 -7.03
N ARG A 280 -2.42 -15.36 -7.13
CA ARG A 280 -2.60 -16.39 -8.16
C ARG A 280 -2.69 -15.77 -9.55
N SER A 281 -3.51 -14.72 -9.73
CA SER A 281 -3.65 -14.02 -11.01
C SER A 281 -2.35 -13.36 -11.46
N ALA A 282 -1.66 -12.64 -10.55
CA ALA A 282 -0.38 -12.01 -10.86
C ALA A 282 0.69 -13.00 -11.34
N ARG A 283 0.80 -14.17 -10.69
CA ARG A 283 1.74 -15.23 -11.09
C ARG A 283 1.34 -15.87 -12.42
N ARG A 284 0.05 -16.17 -12.62
CA ARG A 284 -0.48 -16.78 -13.84
C ARG A 284 -0.18 -15.93 -15.06
N HIS A 285 -0.44 -14.65 -14.98
CA HIS A 285 -0.24 -13.71 -16.06
C HIS A 285 1.18 -13.11 -16.11
N LYS A 286 2.06 -13.46 -15.16
CA LYS A 286 3.43 -12.91 -15.01
C LYS A 286 3.43 -11.38 -14.87
N LEU A 287 2.47 -10.84 -14.15
CA LEU A 287 2.25 -9.42 -13.91
C LEU A 287 2.55 -9.07 -12.43
N ALA A 288 3.82 -8.90 -12.10
CA ALA A 288 4.23 -8.40 -10.80
C ALA A 288 4.18 -6.86 -10.78
N SER A 289 2.96 -6.28 -10.69
CA SER A 289 2.77 -4.84 -10.60
C SER A 289 2.97 -4.32 -9.17
N GLU A 290 3.19 -3.01 -9.02
CA GLU A 290 3.24 -2.37 -7.70
C GLU A 290 1.92 -2.51 -6.93
N ALA A 291 0.79 -2.56 -7.64
CA ALA A 291 -0.52 -2.84 -7.05
C ALA A 291 -0.61 -4.29 -6.54
N SER A 292 -0.30 -5.28 -7.40
CA SER A 292 -0.41 -6.69 -7.03
C SER A 292 0.49 -7.06 -5.85
N LYS A 293 1.70 -6.48 -5.75
CA LYS A 293 2.61 -6.67 -4.59
C LYS A 293 1.98 -6.25 -3.27
N ARG A 294 1.21 -5.13 -3.26
CA ARG A 294 0.55 -4.63 -2.06
C ARG A 294 -0.66 -5.47 -1.69
N PHE A 295 -1.50 -5.79 -2.66
CA PHE A 295 -2.69 -6.62 -2.41
C PHE A 295 -2.32 -8.04 -1.96
N GLU A 296 -1.34 -8.70 -2.60
CA GLU A 296 -0.92 -10.05 -2.20
C GLU A 296 -0.29 -10.13 -0.80
N ARG A 297 0.16 -9.00 -0.26
CA ARG A 297 0.71 -8.89 1.11
C ARG A 297 -0.30 -8.41 2.13
N GLY A 298 -1.53 -8.08 1.71
CA GLY A 298 -2.59 -7.54 2.54
C GLY A 298 -2.56 -6.01 2.59
N ALA A 299 -3.43 -5.38 1.80
CA ALA A 299 -3.74 -3.97 1.93
C ALA A 299 -4.71 -3.75 3.10
N ASP A 300 -4.70 -2.54 3.68
CA ASP A 300 -5.60 -2.19 4.78
C ASP A 300 -7.03 -1.93 4.25
N PRO A 301 -8.04 -2.75 4.61
CA PRO A 301 -9.40 -2.59 4.09
C PRO A 301 -10.12 -1.33 4.58
N GLU A 302 -9.61 -0.64 5.60
CA GLU A 302 -10.17 0.64 6.08
C GLU A 302 -9.62 1.85 5.33
N LEU A 303 -8.54 1.68 4.58
CA LEU A 303 -7.82 2.76 3.91
C LEU A 303 -8.48 3.32 2.63
N PRO A 304 -9.29 2.57 1.84
CA PRO A 304 -9.83 3.02 0.56
C PRO A 304 -10.51 4.40 0.57
N PRO A 305 -11.36 4.78 1.53
CA PRO A 305 -11.99 6.10 1.52
C PRO A 305 -11.00 7.26 1.67
N VAL A 306 -10.01 7.11 2.55
CA VAL A 306 -8.95 8.12 2.78
C VAL A 306 -8.09 8.27 1.52
N ALA A 307 -7.69 7.15 0.94
CA ALA A 307 -6.85 7.14 -0.25
C ALA A 307 -7.58 7.74 -1.46
N ALA A 308 -8.84 7.37 -1.69
CA ALA A 308 -9.65 7.95 -2.76
C ALA A 308 -9.82 9.46 -2.58
N GLN A 309 -10.05 9.95 -1.34
CA GLN A 309 -10.15 11.37 -1.06
C GLN A 309 -8.83 12.11 -1.34
N ASN A 310 -7.68 11.52 -0.99
CA ASN A 310 -6.38 12.14 -1.28
C ASN A 310 -6.12 12.29 -2.78
N VAL A 311 -6.58 11.35 -3.61
CA VAL A 311 -6.53 11.50 -5.07
C VAL A 311 -7.47 12.60 -5.54
N VAL A 312 -8.70 12.69 -4.99
CA VAL A 312 -9.64 13.79 -5.27
C VAL A 312 -8.98 15.13 -5.00
N ASP A 313 -8.37 15.30 -3.83
CA ASP A 313 -7.73 16.56 -3.43
C ASP A 313 -6.62 16.98 -4.43
N LEU A 314 -5.82 16.02 -4.89
CA LEU A 314 -4.78 16.26 -5.91
C LEU A 314 -5.38 16.71 -7.24
N LEU A 315 -6.42 16.02 -7.70
CA LEU A 315 -7.07 16.34 -8.99
C LEU A 315 -7.82 17.70 -8.94
N VAL A 316 -8.44 18.03 -7.82
CA VAL A 316 -9.09 19.32 -7.62
C VAL A 316 -8.04 20.44 -7.58
N LYS A 317 -7.00 20.30 -6.78
CA LYS A 317 -5.99 21.34 -6.58
C LYS A 317 -5.15 21.61 -7.82
N TYR A 318 -4.68 20.56 -8.49
CA TYR A 318 -3.73 20.71 -9.60
C TYR A 318 -4.37 20.53 -10.98
N GLY A 319 -5.49 19.84 -11.08
CA GLY A 319 -6.23 19.64 -12.31
C GLY A 319 -7.38 20.62 -12.50
N GLY A 320 -7.72 21.44 -11.50
CA GLY A 320 -8.84 22.38 -11.57
C GLY A 320 -10.21 21.70 -11.59
N GLY A 321 -10.29 20.40 -11.32
CA GLY A 321 -11.53 19.64 -11.31
C GLY A 321 -12.45 20.01 -10.14
N THR A 322 -13.68 19.51 -10.19
CA THR A 322 -14.68 19.64 -9.13
C THR A 322 -15.12 18.25 -8.68
N ALA A 323 -15.07 18.00 -7.37
CA ALA A 323 -15.62 16.81 -6.75
C ALA A 323 -16.94 17.15 -6.05
N GLY A 324 -17.94 16.29 -6.22
CA GLY A 324 -19.20 16.34 -5.48
C GLY A 324 -19.20 15.36 -4.29
N ASP A 325 -20.38 15.25 -3.66
CA ASP A 325 -20.62 14.34 -2.53
C ASP A 325 -20.87 12.89 -3.00
N GLU A 326 -20.71 12.61 -4.29
CA GLU A 326 -20.96 11.32 -4.90
C GLU A 326 -19.87 10.32 -4.46
N VAL A 327 -20.20 9.52 -3.48
CA VAL A 327 -19.36 8.43 -2.96
C VAL A 327 -20.17 7.15 -2.95
N PHE A 328 -19.63 6.11 -3.53
CA PHE A 328 -20.11 4.76 -3.29
C PHE A 328 -19.07 4.03 -2.45
N ASP A 329 -19.48 3.38 -1.37
CA ASP A 329 -18.62 2.61 -0.48
C ASP A 329 -19.30 1.27 -0.15
N LEU A 330 -18.91 0.23 -0.87
CA LEU A 330 -19.27 -1.13 -0.53
C LEU A 330 -18.30 -1.63 0.54
N ARG A 331 -18.83 -1.99 1.73
CA ARG A 331 -18.04 -2.44 2.87
C ARG A 331 -18.60 -3.75 3.43
N ASN A 332 -17.94 -4.85 3.08
CA ASN A 332 -18.36 -6.21 3.46
C ASN A 332 -17.24 -7.05 4.09
N PHE A 333 -16.09 -6.46 4.42
CA PHE A 333 -15.01 -7.20 5.09
C PHE A 333 -15.37 -7.42 6.58
N PRO A 334 -14.98 -8.58 7.15
CA PRO A 334 -15.20 -8.86 8.55
C PRO A 334 -14.32 -7.97 9.44
N ALA A 335 -14.82 -7.58 10.60
CA ALA A 335 -13.97 -6.96 11.61
C ALA A 335 -12.88 -7.95 12.06
N PRO A 336 -11.68 -7.47 12.41
CA PRO A 336 -10.64 -8.33 12.98
C PRO A 336 -11.17 -9.07 14.21
N GLU A 337 -10.84 -10.35 14.30
CA GLU A 337 -11.27 -11.17 15.44
C GLU A 337 -10.40 -10.90 16.65
N ALA A 338 -11.05 -10.64 17.80
CA ALA A 338 -10.37 -10.54 19.07
C ALA A 338 -9.88 -11.92 19.54
N GLN A 339 -8.66 -11.99 20.02
CA GLN A 339 -7.97 -13.20 20.41
C GLN A 339 -7.59 -13.17 21.89
N ASP A 340 -7.77 -14.27 22.59
CA ASP A 340 -7.30 -14.40 23.96
C ASP A 340 -5.78 -14.62 23.97
N PHE A 341 -5.06 -13.76 24.69
CA PHE A 341 -3.62 -13.79 24.79
C PHE A 341 -3.17 -13.87 26.26
N ARG A 342 -2.48 -14.95 26.62
CA ARG A 342 -1.89 -15.11 27.95
C ARG A 342 -0.58 -14.34 27.99
N LEU A 343 -0.42 -13.45 28.97
CA LEU A 343 0.79 -12.64 29.08
C LEU A 343 2.04 -13.49 29.35
N SER A 344 1.89 -14.61 30.04
CA SER A 344 2.96 -15.60 30.30
C SER A 344 3.56 -16.25 29.04
N GLU A 345 2.85 -16.21 27.90
CA GLU A 345 3.37 -16.76 26.62
C GLU A 345 4.65 -16.05 26.17
N VAL A 346 4.82 -14.77 26.53
CA VAL A 346 6.03 -14.00 26.22
C VAL A 346 7.26 -14.64 26.87
N GLU A 347 7.23 -14.85 28.18
CA GLU A 347 8.32 -15.50 28.90
C GLU A 347 8.48 -16.96 28.47
N ARG A 348 7.37 -17.67 28.28
CA ARG A 348 7.40 -19.09 27.89
C ARG A 348 8.10 -19.31 26.57
N LEU A 349 7.86 -18.47 25.56
CA LEU A 349 8.42 -18.67 24.20
C LEU A 349 9.80 -18.02 24.04
N THR A 350 10.04 -16.89 24.66
CA THR A 350 11.27 -16.10 24.45
C THR A 350 12.24 -16.16 25.64
N GLY A 351 11.73 -16.39 26.84
CA GLY A 351 12.49 -16.27 28.10
C GLY A 351 12.65 -14.81 28.54
N LEU A 352 11.99 -13.84 27.90
CA LEU A 352 11.97 -12.44 28.33
C LEU A 352 11.09 -12.30 29.57
N ASP A 353 11.66 -11.75 30.64
CA ASP A 353 10.94 -11.41 31.86
C ASP A 353 10.44 -9.94 31.77
N LEU A 354 9.22 -9.76 31.29
CA LEU A 354 8.58 -8.46 31.11
C LEU A 354 7.39 -8.31 32.04
N SER A 355 7.15 -7.08 32.54
CA SER A 355 5.92 -6.80 33.28
C SER A 355 4.69 -6.86 32.36
N ASP A 356 3.54 -7.21 32.94
CA ASP A 356 2.24 -7.24 32.24
C ASP A 356 1.95 -5.90 31.54
N GLU A 357 2.22 -4.79 32.22
CA GLU A 357 2.03 -3.45 31.68
C GLU A 357 2.89 -3.23 30.44
N ARG A 358 4.17 -3.66 30.47
CA ARG A 358 5.05 -3.49 29.30
C ARG A 358 4.58 -4.30 28.10
N ILE A 359 4.11 -5.53 28.33
CA ILE A 359 3.55 -6.37 27.26
C ILE A 359 2.31 -5.69 26.65
N ILE A 360 1.38 -5.21 27.49
CA ILE A 360 0.17 -4.53 27.04
C ILE A 360 0.49 -3.23 26.30
N ASP A 361 1.46 -2.46 26.77
CA ASP A 361 1.87 -1.21 26.13
C ASP A 361 2.44 -1.47 24.73
N VAL A 362 3.27 -2.50 24.56
CA VAL A 362 3.79 -2.88 23.24
C VAL A 362 2.67 -3.29 22.29
N LEU A 363 1.71 -4.08 22.75
CA LEU A 363 0.56 -4.47 21.92
C LEU A 363 -0.26 -3.26 21.48
N ARG A 364 -0.46 -2.27 22.36
CA ARG A 364 -1.12 -1.00 22.01
C ARG A 364 -0.30 -0.14 21.05
N GLU A 365 1.02 -0.11 21.25
CA GLU A 365 1.95 0.62 20.38
C GLU A 365 1.88 0.15 18.93
N ILE A 366 1.76 -1.17 18.69
CA ILE A 366 1.57 -1.72 17.34
C ILE A 366 0.14 -1.54 16.79
N GLY A 367 -0.75 -0.90 17.54
CA GLY A 367 -2.11 -0.56 17.14
C GLY A 367 -3.17 -1.57 17.53
N CYS A 368 -2.87 -2.56 18.36
CA CYS A 368 -3.88 -3.49 18.86
C CYS A 368 -4.78 -2.82 19.93
N GLU A 369 -6.07 -3.13 19.88
CA GLU A 369 -6.95 -2.87 21.00
C GLU A 369 -6.76 -3.98 22.05
N VAL A 370 -6.52 -3.59 23.30
CA VAL A 370 -6.26 -4.55 24.40
C VAL A 370 -7.25 -4.33 25.52
N GLU A 371 -8.14 -5.30 25.70
CA GLU A 371 -9.08 -5.36 26.81
C GLU A 371 -8.48 -6.20 27.94
N VAL A 372 -8.35 -5.56 29.12
CA VAL A 372 -7.89 -6.24 30.33
C VAL A 372 -9.12 -6.59 31.15
N PRO A 373 -9.43 -7.86 31.42
CA PRO A 373 -10.56 -8.22 32.26
C PRO A 373 -10.41 -7.61 33.65
N GLU A 374 -11.50 -7.05 34.19
CA GLU A 374 -11.53 -6.61 35.61
C GLU A 374 -11.36 -7.84 36.51
N ASP A 375 -10.49 -7.75 37.51
CA ASP A 375 -10.23 -8.83 38.47
C ASP A 375 -11.55 -9.29 39.11
N GLY A 376 -12.04 -10.47 38.68
CA GLY A 376 -13.26 -11.08 39.25
C GLY A 376 -14.25 -11.72 38.28
N ALA A 377 -14.09 -11.52 36.95
CA ALA A 377 -14.98 -12.14 35.97
C ALA A 377 -14.27 -13.30 35.26
N SER A 378 -14.29 -14.49 35.86
CA SER A 378 -14.04 -15.75 35.14
C SER A 378 -15.20 -16.00 34.17
N GLY A 379 -15.08 -15.46 32.98
CA GLY A 379 -16.06 -15.64 31.91
C GLY A 379 -15.88 -16.97 31.22
N ALA A 380 -16.40 -18.04 31.81
CA ALA A 380 -16.66 -19.26 31.05
C ALA A 380 -17.97 -19.10 30.26
N SER A 381 -17.88 -18.63 29.02
CA SER A 381 -18.93 -18.82 28.02
C SER A 381 -18.36 -19.67 26.89
N GLY A 382 -18.23 -20.98 27.16
CA GLY A 382 -18.01 -21.96 26.13
C GLY A 382 -19.29 -22.25 25.35
N GLU A 383 -19.47 -21.65 24.21
CA GLU A 383 -20.28 -22.26 23.17
C GLU A 383 -19.37 -23.10 22.26
N SER A 384 -19.42 -24.41 22.49
CA SER A 384 -18.77 -25.42 21.65
C SER A 384 -19.39 -25.44 20.26
N ASN A 385 -18.69 -24.91 19.28
CA ASN A 385 -19.04 -25.13 17.87
C ASN A 385 -18.49 -26.49 17.44
N ALA A 386 -19.22 -27.55 17.78
CA ALA A 386 -19.00 -28.91 17.29
C ALA A 386 -19.74 -29.09 15.96
N ASP A 387 -19.15 -28.60 14.84
CA ASP A 387 -19.42 -29.10 13.51
C ASP A 387 -18.44 -28.50 12.48
N ARG A 388 -17.24 -29.09 12.47
CA ARG A 388 -16.32 -28.90 11.34
C ARG A 388 -15.63 -30.23 11.04
N PRO A 389 -15.80 -30.82 9.86
CA PRO A 389 -15.13 -32.10 9.55
C PRO A 389 -13.64 -31.90 9.38
N ALA A 390 -12.87 -32.75 10.07
CA ALA A 390 -11.42 -32.80 9.96
C ALA A 390 -10.96 -33.36 8.61
N PRO A 391 -9.83 -32.92 8.05
CA PRO A 391 -9.23 -33.55 6.88
C PRO A 391 -8.57 -34.88 7.27
N ALA A 392 -8.84 -35.91 6.49
CA ALA A 392 -8.27 -37.23 6.65
C ALA A 392 -6.76 -37.22 6.33
N GLY A 393 -5.93 -37.60 7.31
CA GLY A 393 -4.50 -37.85 7.14
C GLY A 393 -4.11 -39.09 7.92
N ASN A 394 -3.65 -40.13 7.21
CA ASN A 394 -3.08 -41.39 7.73
C ASN A 394 -1.76 -41.12 8.43
N GLY A 395 -1.59 -41.66 9.61
CA GLY A 395 -0.28 -41.77 10.28
C GLY A 395 -0.42 -42.29 11.71
N SER A 396 -0.24 -43.59 11.89
CA SER A 396 -0.12 -44.30 13.18
C SER A 396 1.13 -43.84 13.93
N GLY A 397 0.96 -43.34 15.14
CA GLY A 397 2.02 -43.07 16.09
C GLY A 397 1.40 -42.75 17.43
N ASP A 398 1.44 -43.73 18.36
CA ASP A 398 1.01 -43.56 19.73
C ASP A 398 1.80 -42.44 20.40
N VAL A 399 1.16 -41.32 20.70
CA VAL A 399 1.69 -40.31 21.62
C VAL A 399 0.72 -40.29 22.79
N GLU A 400 1.27 -40.65 23.96
CA GLU A 400 0.58 -40.58 25.25
C GLU A 400 0.00 -39.17 25.45
N GLU A 401 -1.30 -39.11 25.64
CA GLU A 401 -2.01 -37.92 26.14
C GLU A 401 -1.47 -37.59 27.54
N THR A 402 -0.62 -36.58 27.62
CA THR A 402 -0.31 -35.95 28.89
C THR A 402 -1.49 -35.06 29.26
N GLU A 403 -2.06 -35.38 30.43
CA GLU A 403 -3.19 -34.74 31.07
C GLU A 403 -3.12 -33.21 30.98
N ASN A 404 -4.27 -32.58 30.65
CA ASN A 404 -4.57 -31.16 30.80
C ASN A 404 -4.11 -30.69 32.17
N GLY A 405 -3.00 -29.93 32.22
CA GLY A 405 -2.61 -29.16 33.40
C GLY A 405 -3.73 -28.19 33.77
N ALA A 406 -4.25 -28.37 34.95
CA ALA A 406 -5.18 -27.42 35.57
C ALA A 406 -4.57 -26.01 35.50
N LEU A 407 -5.32 -25.03 35.01
CA LEU A 407 -4.97 -23.61 35.02
C LEU A 407 -4.57 -23.22 36.45
N GLU A 408 -3.30 -22.88 36.67
CA GLU A 408 -2.89 -22.27 37.92
C GLU A 408 -3.65 -20.96 38.09
N SER A 409 -4.31 -20.81 39.25
CA SER A 409 -5.08 -19.64 39.60
C SER A 409 -4.14 -18.42 39.71
N GLY A 410 -4.05 -17.61 38.69
CA GLY A 410 -3.22 -16.41 38.66
C GLY A 410 -2.71 -15.99 37.28
N GLU A 411 -2.92 -16.79 36.26
CA GLU A 411 -2.44 -16.46 34.90
C GLU A 411 -3.32 -15.40 34.24
N LYS A 412 -2.74 -14.21 33.97
CA LYS A 412 -3.47 -13.10 33.35
C LYS A 412 -3.61 -13.32 31.83
N THR A 413 -4.85 -13.27 31.39
CA THR A 413 -5.22 -13.31 29.98
C THR A 413 -5.87 -11.98 29.59
N VAL A 414 -5.43 -11.40 28.48
CA VAL A 414 -6.01 -10.21 27.89
C VAL A 414 -6.64 -10.56 26.55
N ARG A 415 -7.61 -9.76 26.14
CA ARG A 415 -8.24 -9.91 24.82
C ARG A 415 -7.64 -8.89 23.87
N VAL A 416 -7.03 -9.36 22.75
CA VAL A 416 -6.28 -8.53 21.81
C VAL A 416 -6.97 -8.54 20.46
N THR A 417 -7.35 -7.37 19.97
CA THR A 417 -7.89 -7.19 18.61
C THR A 417 -6.82 -6.53 17.73
N PRO A 418 -6.30 -7.22 16.70
CA PRO A 418 -5.34 -6.64 15.78
C PRO A 418 -5.93 -5.48 14.96
N PRO A 419 -5.13 -4.50 14.54
CA PRO A 419 -5.58 -3.50 13.61
C PRO A 419 -5.72 -4.07 12.18
N THR A 420 -6.57 -3.45 11.36
CA THR A 420 -6.91 -3.94 10.01
C THR A 420 -5.73 -4.04 9.04
N TRP A 421 -4.67 -3.23 9.27
CA TRP A 421 -3.45 -3.27 8.46
C TRP A 421 -2.46 -4.39 8.87
N ARG A 422 -2.80 -5.20 9.88
CA ARG A 422 -1.97 -6.32 10.37
C ARG A 422 -2.70 -7.66 10.22
N PRO A 423 -2.97 -8.10 8.98
CA PRO A 423 -3.64 -9.39 8.73
C PRO A 423 -2.77 -10.59 9.10
N ASP A 424 -1.51 -10.38 9.41
CA ASP A 424 -0.54 -11.38 9.87
C ASP A 424 -0.71 -11.77 11.36
N LEU A 425 -1.33 -10.91 12.18
CA LEU A 425 -1.50 -11.14 13.62
C LEU A 425 -2.69 -12.08 13.91
N ILE A 426 -2.53 -13.35 13.61
CA ILE A 426 -3.60 -14.36 13.67
C ILE A 426 -3.48 -15.35 14.85
N GLY A 427 -2.55 -15.12 15.79
CA GLY A 427 -2.39 -16.00 16.93
C GLY A 427 -1.34 -15.53 17.93
N PRO A 428 -1.30 -16.14 19.12
CA PRO A 428 -0.42 -15.73 20.22
C PRO A 428 1.06 -15.63 19.85
N ALA A 429 1.57 -16.54 19.01
CA ALA A 429 2.97 -16.53 18.60
C ALA A 429 3.35 -15.27 17.82
N HIS A 430 2.41 -14.70 17.04
CA HIS A 430 2.66 -13.45 16.29
C HIS A 430 2.72 -12.25 17.23
N PHE A 431 1.91 -12.22 18.29
CA PHE A 431 2.01 -11.18 19.32
C PHE A 431 3.34 -11.26 20.08
N VAL A 432 3.77 -12.48 20.42
CA VAL A 432 5.06 -12.69 21.09
C VAL A 432 6.23 -12.26 20.20
N GLU A 433 6.18 -12.55 18.90
CA GLU A 433 7.18 -12.10 17.93
C GLU A 433 7.27 -10.56 17.88
N GLU A 434 6.15 -9.87 17.80
CA GLU A 434 6.11 -8.40 17.80
C GLU A 434 6.68 -7.82 19.10
N ILE A 435 6.31 -8.39 20.25
CA ILE A 435 6.81 -7.95 21.55
C ILE A 435 8.33 -8.14 21.61
N ALA A 436 8.84 -9.31 21.22
CA ALA A 436 10.27 -9.60 21.23
C ALA A 436 11.04 -8.67 20.26
N ARG A 437 10.46 -8.36 19.10
CA ARG A 437 11.06 -7.46 18.12
C ARG A 437 11.19 -6.03 18.63
N LEU A 438 10.14 -5.49 19.26
CA LEU A 438 10.14 -4.10 19.75
C LEU A 438 10.91 -3.94 21.06
N VAL A 439 10.95 -4.96 21.91
CA VAL A 439 11.80 -4.96 23.11
C VAL A 439 13.28 -5.09 22.69
N GLY A 440 13.56 -5.88 21.67
CA GLY A 440 14.89 -6.15 21.12
C GLY A 440 15.26 -7.62 21.25
N TYR A 441 15.62 -8.24 20.14
CA TYR A 441 16.05 -9.65 20.13
C TYR A 441 17.33 -9.89 20.96
N ASP A 442 18.15 -8.86 21.17
CA ASP A 442 19.37 -8.94 21.98
C ASP A 442 19.06 -9.12 23.47
N GLU A 443 17.85 -8.78 23.92
CA GLU A 443 17.38 -8.98 25.29
C GLU A 443 16.94 -10.44 25.56
N ILE A 444 16.79 -11.28 24.52
CA ILE A 444 16.42 -12.68 24.66
C ILE A 444 17.56 -13.45 25.33
N PRO A 445 17.32 -14.10 26.51
CA PRO A 445 18.38 -14.77 27.24
C PRO A 445 18.90 -16.02 26.49
N VAL A 446 20.20 -16.09 26.31
CA VAL A 446 20.84 -17.27 25.72
C VAL A 446 20.88 -18.42 26.72
N ARG A 447 20.14 -19.48 26.43
CA ARG A 447 20.16 -20.72 27.26
C ARG A 447 20.84 -21.85 26.50
N LEU A 448 21.91 -22.36 27.05
CA LEU A 448 22.55 -23.55 26.47
C LEU A 448 21.75 -24.83 26.79
N PRO A 449 21.53 -25.71 25.81
CA PRO A 449 20.83 -26.96 26.04
C PRO A 449 21.63 -27.82 27.05
N ARG A 450 20.93 -28.38 28.04
CA ARG A 450 21.52 -29.33 28.99
C ARG A 450 21.35 -30.74 28.44
N ALA A 451 22.43 -31.43 28.18
CA ALA A 451 22.38 -32.88 27.92
C ALA A 451 22.28 -33.62 29.26
N ASN A 452 21.29 -34.50 29.39
CA ASN A 452 21.31 -35.48 30.45
C ASN A 452 22.41 -36.49 30.09
N VAL A 453 23.52 -36.48 30.84
CA VAL A 453 24.60 -37.46 30.74
C VAL A 453 24.24 -38.67 31.54
#